data_a40eb4722875917e7a75e8f05055d324
#
_entry.id   a40eb4722875917e7a75e8f05055d324
#
_cell.length_a   1.000
_cell.length_b   1.000
_cell.length_c   1.000
_cell.angle_alpha   90.00
_cell.angle_beta   90.00
_cell.angle_gamma   90.00
#
_symmetry.space_group_name_H-M   'P 1'
#
loop_
_entity.id
_entity.type
_entity.pdbx_description
1 polymer ?
#
loop_
_entity_poly.entity_id
_entity_poly.type
_entity_poly.pdbx_seq_one_letter_code
_entity_poly.pdbx_strand_id
1 'polypeptide(L)'
;VLALAVAPWRAIAAGTRVSKGVETEDGAFVIEVDTAVAPVTVANHFAYVDGHLLEGASVYRVVTLANQTPETAPRIEVLHWGMNLPDGHAPPFPPIAHETTRGTGLKHLDGTVSMAHAAPGSAASEFFVCVGDQSELDFGGHRNPDGQGFAVLGRVVSGQDVVRALHARGEAQQYLARPAVIRSVRRVAAEYGGRARCSRQFR
;
A
#
# COMPACT_ATOMS: atom_id res chain seq x y z
N VAL A 1 -34.94 5.63 1.61
CA VAL A 1 -33.66 5.15 1.12
C VAL A 1 -32.61 6.16 1.55
N LEU A 2 -31.95 5.91 2.73
CA LEU A 2 -30.86 6.76 3.20
C LEU A 2 -29.59 6.28 2.46
N ALA A 3 -29.06 7.14 1.61
CA ALA A 3 -27.72 6.98 1.07
C ALA A 3 -26.71 7.23 2.21
N LEU A 4 -26.05 6.20 2.68
CA LEU A 4 -24.86 6.34 3.52
C LEU A 4 -23.78 7.02 2.67
N ALA A 5 -23.57 8.30 2.94
CA ALA A 5 -22.44 9.02 2.40
C ALA A 5 -21.17 8.37 2.96
N VAL A 6 -20.40 7.73 2.10
CA VAL A 6 -19.01 7.35 2.38
C VAL A 6 -18.29 8.63 2.76
N ALA A 7 -17.88 8.76 4.02
CA ALA A 7 -17.17 9.94 4.47
C ALA A 7 -15.91 10.12 3.62
N PRO A 8 -15.72 11.27 2.98
CA PRO A 8 -14.53 11.50 2.18
C PRO A 8 -13.32 11.43 3.10
N TRP A 9 -12.22 10.89 2.57
CA TRP A 9 -10.89 10.99 3.18
C TRP A 9 -10.76 12.38 3.82
N ARG A 10 -10.68 12.44 5.14
CA ARG A 10 -10.70 13.69 5.90
C ARG A 10 -9.78 14.70 5.24
N ALA A 11 -10.29 15.88 4.93
CA ALA A 11 -9.48 17.00 4.52
C ALA A 11 -8.54 17.35 5.68
N ILE A 12 -7.28 16.90 5.58
CA ILE A 12 -6.24 17.10 6.59
C ILE A 12 -5.46 18.35 6.21
N ALA A 13 -4.99 19.08 7.20
CA ALA A 13 -4.25 20.32 7.02
C ALA A 13 -3.11 20.17 6.00
N ALA A 14 -2.98 21.11 5.08
CA ALA A 14 -1.88 21.17 4.13
C ALA A 14 -0.54 21.16 4.91
N GLY A 15 0.25 20.08 4.77
CA GLY A 15 1.54 19.94 5.43
C GLY A 15 1.79 18.55 6.08
N THR A 16 0.75 17.76 6.30
CA THR A 16 0.90 16.40 6.84
C THR A 16 0.93 15.31 5.76
N ARG A 17 0.57 15.64 4.53
CA ARG A 17 0.60 14.73 3.39
C ARG A 17 1.91 14.80 2.66
N VAL A 18 2.49 13.63 2.43
CA VAL A 18 3.74 13.47 1.67
C VAL A 18 3.49 12.44 0.58
N SER A 19 3.90 12.77 -0.63
CA SER A 19 3.81 11.87 -1.78
C SER A 19 5.14 11.17 -2.02
N LYS A 20 5.07 9.93 -2.52
CA LYS A 20 6.23 9.12 -2.90
C LYS A 20 5.98 8.46 -4.23
N GLY A 21 6.94 8.58 -5.13
CA GLY A 21 6.98 7.85 -6.38
C GLY A 21 7.61 6.47 -6.15
N VAL A 22 6.96 5.43 -6.64
CA VAL A 22 7.48 4.06 -6.73
C VAL A 22 7.67 3.77 -8.21
N GLU A 23 8.91 3.60 -8.64
CA GLU A 23 9.26 3.25 -10.01
C GLU A 23 9.55 1.76 -10.09
N THR A 24 8.82 1.06 -10.92
CA THR A 24 9.05 -0.36 -11.24
C THR A 24 9.53 -0.53 -12.68
N GLU A 25 9.89 -1.73 -13.07
CA GLU A 25 10.20 -2.04 -14.47
C GLU A 25 8.96 -1.93 -15.39
N ASP A 26 7.76 -2.05 -14.83
CA ASP A 26 6.48 -2.03 -15.56
C ASP A 26 5.79 -0.65 -15.53
N GLY A 27 6.39 0.35 -14.89
CA GLY A 27 5.85 1.70 -14.77
C GLY A 27 5.96 2.26 -13.36
N ALA A 28 5.34 3.41 -13.12
CA ALA A 28 5.42 4.10 -11.85
C ALA A 28 4.03 4.38 -11.26
N PHE A 29 3.95 4.39 -9.94
CA PHE A 29 2.78 4.85 -9.21
C PHE A 29 3.18 5.76 -8.04
N VAL A 30 2.26 6.59 -7.58
CA VAL A 30 2.50 7.54 -6.48
C VAL A 30 1.63 7.18 -5.30
N ILE A 31 2.26 7.08 -4.13
CA ILE A 31 1.58 6.85 -2.84
C ILE A 31 1.55 8.15 -2.06
N GLU A 32 0.37 8.57 -1.61
CA GLU A 32 0.18 9.64 -0.63
C GLU A 32 0.04 9.03 0.76
N VAL A 33 0.77 9.56 1.74
CA VAL A 33 0.70 9.16 3.14
C VAL A 33 0.35 10.35 4.02
N ASP A 34 -0.18 10.07 5.20
CA ASP A 34 -0.52 11.08 6.20
C ASP A 34 0.25 10.84 7.49
N THR A 35 1.22 11.71 7.75
CA THR A 35 2.13 11.59 8.90
C THR A 35 1.44 11.84 10.25
N ALA A 36 0.26 12.47 10.27
CA ALA A 36 -0.49 12.75 11.49
C ALA A 36 -1.45 11.62 11.87
N VAL A 37 -1.91 10.84 10.88
CA VAL A 37 -2.94 9.79 11.11
C VAL A 37 -2.32 8.45 11.51
N ALA A 38 -1.22 8.07 10.86
CA ALA A 38 -0.48 6.84 11.16
C ALA A 38 1.02 7.12 11.34
N PRO A 39 1.41 7.85 12.40
CA PRO A 39 2.76 8.37 12.53
C PRO A 39 3.84 7.29 12.63
N VAL A 40 3.58 6.19 13.33
CA VAL A 40 4.56 5.11 13.50
C VAL A 40 4.76 4.36 12.18
N THR A 41 3.66 4.01 11.51
CA THR A 41 3.65 3.31 10.22
C THR A 41 4.36 4.14 9.13
N VAL A 42 4.04 5.43 9.06
CA VAL A 42 4.63 6.34 8.07
C VAL A 42 6.11 6.60 8.37
N ALA A 43 6.49 6.79 9.64
CA ALA A 43 7.90 6.98 10.02
C ALA A 43 8.76 5.76 9.67
N ASN A 44 8.27 4.54 9.94
CA ASN A 44 8.94 3.30 9.54
C ASN A 44 9.17 3.27 8.03
N HIS A 45 8.11 3.49 7.24
CA HIS A 45 8.27 3.46 5.78
C HIS A 45 9.25 4.51 5.27
N PHE A 46 9.24 5.73 5.85
CA PHE A 46 10.21 6.76 5.48
C PHE A 46 11.65 6.38 5.83
N ALA A 47 11.89 5.64 6.90
CA ALA A 47 13.24 5.16 7.20
C ALA A 47 13.80 4.28 6.07
N TYR A 48 12.96 3.40 5.50
CA TYR A 48 13.34 2.60 4.32
C TYR A 48 13.52 3.44 3.06
N VAL A 49 12.63 4.41 2.81
CA VAL A 49 12.69 5.30 1.63
C VAL A 49 13.92 6.19 1.67
N ASP A 50 14.15 6.89 2.78
CA ASP A 50 15.24 7.84 2.94
C ASP A 50 16.61 7.13 3.02
N GLY A 51 16.61 5.88 3.51
CA GLY A 51 17.79 5.00 3.50
C GLY A 51 18.06 4.30 2.18
N HIS A 52 17.22 4.53 1.13
CA HIS A 52 17.31 3.85 -0.17
C HIS A 52 17.23 2.31 -0.09
N LEU A 53 16.64 1.77 0.99
CA LEU A 53 16.61 0.34 1.27
C LEU A 53 15.56 -0.43 0.44
N LEU A 54 14.67 0.29 -0.26
CA LEU A 54 13.66 -0.29 -1.15
C LEU A 54 14.10 -0.32 -2.63
N GLU A 55 15.31 0.16 -2.94
CA GLU A 55 15.90 0.02 -4.27
C GLU A 55 16.34 -1.44 -4.47
N GLY A 56 15.91 -2.06 -5.55
CA GLY A 56 16.10 -3.50 -5.77
C GLY A 56 15.09 -4.41 -5.05
N ALA A 57 14.22 -3.87 -4.22
CA ALA A 57 13.03 -4.58 -3.73
C ALA A 57 12.13 -5.00 -4.90
N SER A 58 11.07 -5.73 -4.65
CA SER A 58 10.21 -6.22 -5.74
C SER A 58 8.75 -6.31 -5.36
N VAL A 59 7.91 -6.27 -6.40
CA VAL A 59 6.56 -6.84 -6.34
C VAL A 59 6.73 -8.35 -6.57
N TYR A 60 6.51 -9.15 -5.54
CA TYR A 60 6.86 -10.57 -5.56
C TYR A 60 5.66 -11.51 -5.38
N ARG A 61 4.54 -11.00 -4.84
CA ARG A 61 3.36 -11.80 -4.57
C ARG A 61 2.10 -11.07 -4.98
N VAL A 62 1.23 -11.75 -5.72
CA VAL A 62 -0.06 -11.23 -6.17
C VAL A 62 -1.14 -12.18 -5.70
N VAL A 63 -2.05 -11.68 -4.86
CA VAL A 63 -3.20 -12.43 -4.36
C VAL A 63 -4.43 -12.00 -5.14
N THR A 64 -5.04 -12.95 -5.86
CA THR A 64 -6.27 -12.76 -6.64
C THR A 64 -7.37 -13.67 -6.10
N LEU A 65 -8.62 -13.43 -6.47
CA LEU A 65 -9.71 -14.35 -6.10
C LEU A 65 -9.51 -15.76 -6.67
N ALA A 66 -8.79 -15.89 -7.79
CA ALA A 66 -8.59 -17.15 -8.48
C ALA A 66 -7.47 -18.02 -7.88
N ASN A 67 -6.48 -17.41 -7.19
CA ASN A 67 -5.31 -18.14 -6.66
C ASN A 67 -5.36 -18.36 -5.14
N GLN A 68 -6.54 -18.27 -4.55
CA GLN A 68 -6.81 -18.64 -3.17
C GLN A 68 -7.68 -19.89 -3.13
N THR A 69 -7.42 -20.78 -2.17
CA THR A 69 -8.24 -21.99 -2.03
C THR A 69 -9.66 -21.64 -1.59
N PRO A 70 -10.66 -22.50 -1.86
CA PRO A 70 -12.04 -22.26 -1.42
C PRO A 70 -12.19 -22.07 0.09
N GLU A 71 -11.30 -22.71 0.87
CA GLU A 71 -11.27 -22.63 2.33
C GLU A 71 -10.69 -21.31 2.84
N THR A 72 -10.01 -20.55 1.98
CA THR A 72 -9.50 -19.23 2.33
C THR A 72 -10.67 -18.23 2.32
N ALA A 73 -11.25 -18.01 3.48
CA ALA A 73 -12.33 -17.04 3.65
C ALA A 73 -11.99 -16.10 4.82
N PRO A 74 -12.23 -14.80 4.63
CA PRO A 74 -12.58 -14.11 3.39
C PRO A 74 -11.41 -14.04 2.40
N ARG A 75 -11.71 -14.11 1.09
CA ARG A 75 -10.72 -13.91 0.04
C ARG A 75 -10.48 -12.43 -0.20
N ILE A 76 -9.25 -12.08 -0.57
CA ILE A 76 -8.79 -10.70 -0.78
C ILE A 76 -8.09 -10.55 -2.12
N GLU A 77 -7.92 -9.32 -2.58
CA GLU A 77 -7.11 -8.99 -3.76
C GLU A 77 -6.08 -7.95 -3.40
N VAL A 78 -4.81 -8.34 -3.41
CA VAL A 78 -3.70 -7.47 -3.03
C VAL A 78 -2.45 -7.73 -3.84
N LEU A 79 -1.63 -6.70 -3.98
CA LEU A 79 -0.30 -6.70 -4.59
C LEU A 79 0.74 -6.51 -3.49
N HIS A 80 1.51 -7.54 -3.16
CA HIS A 80 2.59 -7.46 -2.17
C HIS A 80 3.90 -6.97 -2.79
N TRP A 81 4.58 -6.12 -2.07
CA TRP A 81 5.89 -5.61 -2.43
C TRP A 81 6.73 -5.27 -1.20
N GLY A 82 8.04 -5.27 -1.37
CA GLY A 82 8.97 -4.98 -0.29
C GLY A 82 10.31 -5.64 -0.51
N MET A 83 11.08 -5.81 0.55
CA MET A 83 12.42 -6.38 0.48
C MET A 83 12.42 -7.88 0.19
N ASN A 84 11.33 -8.59 0.53
CA ASN A 84 11.18 -10.03 0.33
C ASN A 84 12.42 -10.81 0.79
N LEU A 85 12.82 -10.55 2.04
CA LEU A 85 14.04 -11.14 2.61
C LEU A 85 13.92 -12.66 2.71
N PRO A 86 15.00 -13.40 2.43
CA PRO A 86 15.02 -14.83 2.65
C PRO A 86 14.76 -15.19 4.12
N ASP A 87 14.25 -16.40 4.35
CA ASP A 87 14.00 -16.91 5.70
C ASP A 87 15.23 -16.80 6.60
N GLY A 88 15.02 -16.33 7.81
CA GLY A 88 16.08 -16.12 8.80
C GLY A 88 16.83 -14.78 8.67
N HIS A 89 16.54 -13.97 7.67
CA HIS A 89 17.12 -12.63 7.55
C HIS A 89 16.21 -11.60 8.23
N ALA A 90 16.79 -10.84 9.16
CA ALA A 90 16.09 -9.75 9.82
C ALA A 90 16.04 -8.50 8.91
N PRO A 91 14.93 -7.76 8.90
CA PRO A 91 14.87 -6.47 8.23
C PRO A 91 15.84 -5.45 8.90
N PRO A 92 16.31 -4.43 8.15
CA PRO A 92 17.24 -3.42 8.68
C PRO A 92 16.76 -2.68 9.93
N PHE A 93 15.43 -2.52 10.07
CA PHE A 93 14.82 -1.89 11.24
C PHE A 93 13.94 -2.89 11.99
N PRO A 94 13.79 -2.73 13.31
CA PRO A 94 12.93 -3.60 14.11
C PRO A 94 11.45 -3.46 13.69
N PRO A 95 10.62 -4.48 13.96
CA PRO A 95 9.18 -4.37 13.80
C PRO A 95 8.58 -3.22 14.60
N ILE A 96 7.47 -2.67 14.11
CA ILE A 96 6.80 -1.51 14.70
C ILE A 96 5.49 -1.87 15.41
N ALA A 97 5.07 -0.97 16.30
CA ALA A 97 3.75 -1.05 16.93
C ALA A 97 2.64 -1.00 15.87
N HIS A 98 1.59 -1.78 16.09
CA HIS A 98 0.47 -1.90 15.17
C HIS A 98 -0.53 -0.75 15.33
N GLU A 99 -0.67 0.08 14.29
CA GLU A 99 -1.67 1.16 14.23
C GLU A 99 -2.92 0.65 13.49
N THR A 100 -3.90 0.15 14.24
CA THR A 100 -5.11 -0.42 13.65
C THR A 100 -5.96 0.60 12.92
N THR A 101 -6.76 0.16 11.93
CA THR A 101 -7.75 1.02 11.24
C THR A 101 -8.80 1.58 12.20
N ARG A 102 -9.07 0.93 13.33
CA ARG A 102 -9.93 1.45 14.41
C ARG A 102 -9.32 2.71 15.04
N GLY A 103 -8.02 2.71 15.30
CA GLY A 103 -7.31 3.84 15.90
C GLY A 103 -7.12 5.01 14.94
N THR A 104 -6.75 4.70 13.70
CA THR A 104 -6.45 5.71 12.66
C THR A 104 -7.69 6.23 11.94
N GLY A 105 -8.78 5.45 11.90
CA GLY A 105 -9.97 5.74 11.09
C GLY A 105 -9.77 5.52 9.59
N LEU A 106 -8.60 5.03 9.17
CA LEU A 106 -8.32 4.66 7.78
C LEU A 106 -9.02 3.35 7.43
N LYS A 107 -9.18 3.07 6.13
CA LYS A 107 -9.87 1.89 5.61
C LYS A 107 -9.11 1.28 4.44
N HIS A 108 -9.28 -0.03 4.25
CA HIS A 108 -8.73 -0.77 3.12
C HIS A 108 -9.65 -0.66 1.89
N LEU A 109 -9.69 0.53 1.30
CA LEU A 109 -10.38 0.81 0.03
C LEU A 109 -9.45 0.52 -1.15
N ASP A 110 -9.99 0.57 -2.38
CA ASP A 110 -9.19 0.42 -3.60
C ASP A 110 -8.00 1.38 -3.63
N GLY A 111 -6.80 0.84 -3.88
CA GLY A 111 -5.56 1.59 -3.89
C GLY A 111 -4.96 1.88 -2.51
N THR A 112 -5.59 1.44 -1.41
CA THR A 112 -4.97 1.57 -0.07
C THR A 112 -3.69 0.78 0.01
N VAL A 113 -2.66 1.41 0.58
CA VAL A 113 -1.35 0.79 0.85
C VAL A 113 -1.21 0.53 2.34
N SER A 114 -0.83 -0.69 2.70
CA SER A 114 -0.73 -1.14 4.09
C SER A 114 0.54 -1.93 4.35
N MET A 115 0.90 -2.04 5.64
CA MET A 115 1.99 -2.90 6.10
C MET A 115 1.55 -4.36 6.09
N ALA A 116 2.36 -5.24 5.50
CA ALA A 116 2.18 -6.68 5.68
C ALA A 116 2.83 -7.14 6.98
N HIS A 117 2.23 -8.12 7.66
CA HIS A 117 2.75 -8.71 8.89
C HIS A 117 2.22 -10.13 9.08
N ALA A 118 2.93 -10.94 9.86
CA ALA A 118 2.48 -12.26 10.28
C ALA A 118 1.61 -12.20 11.54
N ALA A 119 1.88 -11.25 12.44
CA ALA A 119 1.12 -10.98 13.67
C ALA A 119 1.18 -9.48 13.99
N PRO A 120 0.23 -8.93 14.79
CA PRO A 120 0.29 -7.55 15.24
C PRO A 120 1.64 -7.23 15.89
N GLY A 121 2.25 -6.11 15.50
CA GLY A 121 3.58 -5.70 15.98
C GLY A 121 4.77 -6.42 15.31
N SER A 122 4.54 -7.18 14.22
CA SER A 122 5.62 -7.80 13.45
C SER A 122 5.87 -7.14 12.09
N ALA A 123 5.17 -6.05 11.77
CA ALA A 123 5.34 -5.31 10.52
C ALA A 123 6.70 -4.58 10.47
N ALA A 124 7.38 -4.65 9.32
CA ALA A 124 8.69 -4.01 9.13
C ALA A 124 8.88 -3.48 7.69
N SER A 125 9.29 -4.34 6.74
CA SER A 125 9.76 -3.97 5.39
C SER A 125 8.83 -4.40 4.25
N GLU A 126 7.68 -4.98 4.60
CA GLU A 126 6.76 -5.55 3.62
C GLU A 126 5.46 -4.77 3.57
N PHE A 127 4.96 -4.55 2.36
CA PHE A 127 3.80 -3.72 2.08
C PHE A 127 2.86 -4.43 1.11
N PHE A 128 1.62 -3.99 1.06
CA PHE A 128 0.69 -4.39 0.00
C PHE A 128 -0.20 -3.23 -0.44
N VAL A 129 -0.70 -3.33 -1.67
CA VAL A 129 -1.71 -2.43 -2.23
C VAL A 129 -2.99 -3.22 -2.40
N CYS A 130 -4.12 -2.68 -1.92
CA CYS A 130 -5.44 -3.24 -2.16
C CYS A 130 -5.89 -3.02 -3.60
N VAL A 131 -6.45 -4.04 -4.21
CA VAL A 131 -7.14 -3.97 -5.50
C VAL A 131 -8.63 -4.23 -5.24
N GLY A 132 -9.46 -3.21 -5.47
CA GLY A 132 -10.81 -3.15 -4.94
C GLY A 132 -10.85 -2.92 -3.43
N ASP A 133 -12.05 -2.78 -2.88
CA ASP A 133 -12.29 -2.58 -1.46
C ASP A 133 -12.10 -3.90 -0.69
N GLN A 134 -11.29 -3.87 0.37
CA GLN A 134 -10.86 -5.04 1.14
C GLN A 134 -11.21 -4.86 2.62
N SER A 135 -12.49 -4.70 2.95
CA SER A 135 -12.96 -4.44 4.33
C SER A 135 -12.57 -5.50 5.35
N GLU A 136 -12.34 -6.74 4.90
CA GLU A 136 -11.90 -7.85 5.74
C GLU A 136 -10.46 -7.73 6.25
N LEU A 137 -9.72 -6.74 5.74
CA LEU A 137 -8.38 -6.36 6.23
C LEU A 137 -8.44 -5.26 7.31
N ASP A 138 -9.60 -4.66 7.55
CA ASP A 138 -9.81 -3.68 8.61
C ASP A 138 -9.81 -4.34 9.99
N PHE A 139 -9.66 -3.53 11.04
CA PHE A 139 -9.92 -3.97 12.41
C PHE A 139 -11.35 -4.49 12.53
N GLY A 140 -11.51 -5.67 13.11
CA GLY A 140 -12.78 -6.40 13.20
C GLY A 140 -13.10 -7.23 11.96
N GLY A 141 -12.29 -7.15 10.90
CA GLY A 141 -12.38 -8.05 9.75
C GLY A 141 -11.87 -9.46 10.08
N HIS A 142 -12.16 -10.41 9.20
CA HIS A 142 -11.93 -11.83 9.46
C HIS A 142 -10.72 -12.40 8.71
N ARG A 143 -9.99 -11.55 7.94
CA ARG A 143 -8.80 -12.05 7.22
C ARG A 143 -7.72 -12.55 8.17
N ASN A 144 -7.51 -11.85 9.28
CA ASN A 144 -6.65 -12.30 10.37
C ASN A 144 -7.51 -12.84 11.51
N PRO A 145 -7.24 -14.04 12.02
CA PRO A 145 -8.02 -14.65 13.11
C PRO A 145 -8.06 -13.82 14.39
N ASP A 146 -7.06 -12.94 14.60
CA ASP A 146 -6.99 -12.05 15.76
C ASP A 146 -7.90 -10.81 15.65
N GLY A 147 -8.49 -10.57 14.47
CA GLY A 147 -9.36 -9.42 14.22
C GLY A 147 -8.69 -8.06 14.28
N GLN A 148 -7.35 -8.00 14.38
CA GLN A 148 -6.62 -6.71 14.46
C GLN A 148 -6.47 -6.03 13.09
N GLY A 149 -6.63 -6.79 12.00
CA GLY A 149 -6.47 -6.29 10.63
C GLY A 149 -5.03 -5.85 10.34
N PHE A 150 -4.86 -4.89 9.43
CA PHE A 150 -3.55 -4.38 8.98
C PHE A 150 -3.44 -2.88 9.21
N ALA A 151 -2.19 -2.40 9.39
CA ALA A 151 -1.90 -0.97 9.53
C ALA A 151 -1.85 -0.29 8.16
N VAL A 152 -2.72 0.70 7.94
CA VAL A 152 -2.74 1.48 6.70
C VAL A 152 -1.61 2.50 6.71
N LEU A 153 -0.80 2.48 5.64
CA LEU A 153 0.27 3.44 5.38
C LEU A 153 -0.22 4.68 4.63
N GLY A 154 -1.06 4.48 3.62
CA GLY A 154 -1.50 5.54 2.71
C GLY A 154 -2.32 4.98 1.56
N ARG A 155 -2.31 5.69 0.44
CA ARG A 155 -3.03 5.25 -0.77
C ARG A 155 -2.32 5.64 -2.06
N VAL A 156 -2.55 4.89 -3.11
CA VAL A 156 -2.14 5.24 -4.47
C VAL A 156 -2.99 6.41 -4.97
N VAL A 157 -2.36 7.49 -5.40
CA VAL A 157 -3.00 8.70 -5.92
C VAL A 157 -2.76 8.92 -7.41
N SER A 158 -1.82 8.19 -7.99
CA SER A 158 -1.52 8.19 -9.43
C SER A 158 -0.90 6.85 -9.82
N GLY A 159 -1.11 6.39 -11.06
CA GLY A 159 -0.59 5.13 -11.55
C GLY A 159 -1.38 3.90 -11.09
N GLN A 160 -2.69 4.03 -10.83
CA GLN A 160 -3.57 2.90 -10.53
C GLN A 160 -3.61 1.87 -11.66
N ASP A 161 -3.45 2.31 -12.90
CA ASP A 161 -3.33 1.45 -14.08
C ASP A 161 -2.10 0.55 -14.01
N VAL A 162 -0.96 1.09 -13.53
CA VAL A 162 0.26 0.31 -13.29
C VAL A 162 0.03 -0.73 -12.19
N VAL A 163 -0.61 -0.35 -11.07
CA VAL A 163 -0.96 -1.29 -10.00
C VAL A 163 -1.85 -2.42 -10.52
N ARG A 164 -2.86 -2.11 -11.35
CA ARG A 164 -3.75 -3.11 -11.95
C ARG A 164 -3.02 -4.00 -12.95
N ALA A 165 -2.11 -3.44 -13.75
CA ALA A 165 -1.28 -4.21 -14.69
C ALA A 165 -0.35 -5.19 -13.94
N LEU A 166 0.27 -4.75 -12.85
CA LEU A 166 1.07 -5.62 -11.98
C LEU A 166 0.20 -6.69 -11.32
N HIS A 167 -1.00 -6.36 -10.86
CA HIS A 167 -1.92 -7.33 -10.25
C HIS A 167 -2.41 -8.37 -11.28
N ALA A 168 -2.60 -7.97 -12.52
CA ALA A 168 -2.98 -8.88 -13.61
C ALA A 168 -1.89 -9.92 -13.96
N ARG A 169 -0.65 -9.76 -13.44
CA ARG A 169 0.41 -10.76 -13.54
C ARG A 169 0.22 -11.95 -12.58
N GLY A 170 -0.82 -11.92 -11.75
CA GLY A 170 -1.13 -12.98 -10.79
C GLY A 170 -1.14 -14.38 -11.43
N GLU A 171 -0.37 -15.29 -10.86
CA GLU A 171 -0.23 -16.67 -11.29
C GLU A 171 -1.10 -17.60 -10.44
N ALA A 172 -1.21 -18.87 -10.82
CA ALA A 172 -1.91 -19.87 -10.03
C ALA A 172 -1.33 -20.00 -8.61
N GLN A 173 -0.02 -19.86 -8.48
CA GLN A 173 0.65 -19.63 -7.20
C GLN A 173 0.74 -18.14 -6.95
N GLN A 174 0.56 -17.73 -5.69
CA GLN A 174 0.55 -16.29 -5.36
C GLN A 174 1.90 -15.61 -5.56
N TYR A 175 3.01 -16.35 -5.45
CA TYR A 175 4.36 -15.84 -5.68
C TYR A 175 4.67 -15.83 -7.16
N LEU A 176 5.12 -14.68 -7.66
CA LEU A 176 5.45 -14.51 -9.07
C LEU A 176 6.75 -15.23 -9.42
N ALA A 177 6.76 -16.03 -10.49
CA ALA A 177 7.98 -16.66 -11.02
C ALA A 177 9.01 -15.59 -11.47
N ARG A 178 8.53 -14.41 -11.88
CA ARG A 178 9.34 -13.24 -12.21
C ARG A 178 8.81 -12.03 -11.44
N PRO A 179 9.34 -11.74 -10.25
CA PRO A 179 9.00 -10.52 -9.50
C PRO A 179 9.31 -9.26 -10.33
N ALA A 180 8.46 -8.24 -10.21
CA ALA A 180 8.74 -6.94 -10.84
C ALA A 180 9.67 -6.12 -9.93
N VAL A 181 10.83 -5.75 -10.46
CA VAL A 181 11.85 -5.03 -9.70
C VAL A 181 11.43 -3.59 -9.46
N ILE A 182 11.57 -3.13 -8.22
CA ILE A 182 11.43 -1.73 -7.82
C ILE A 182 12.79 -1.05 -8.05
N ARG A 183 12.82 -0.10 -8.97
CA ARG A 183 14.02 0.65 -9.33
C ARG A 183 14.32 1.74 -8.33
N SER A 184 13.29 2.45 -7.90
CA SER A 184 13.43 3.50 -6.88
C SER A 184 12.13 3.73 -6.12
N VAL A 185 12.27 4.16 -4.85
CA VAL A 185 11.18 4.73 -4.06
C VAL A 185 11.68 6.03 -3.47
N ARG A 186 11.09 7.16 -3.87
CA ARG A 186 11.58 8.50 -3.47
C ARG A 186 10.44 9.41 -3.08
N ARG A 187 10.71 10.34 -2.16
CA ARG A 187 9.77 11.43 -1.90
C ARG A 187 9.64 12.29 -3.15
N VAL A 188 8.41 12.61 -3.54
CA VAL A 188 8.13 13.55 -4.64
C VAL A 188 7.45 14.78 -4.08
N ALA A 189 7.70 15.94 -4.68
CA ALA A 189 7.01 17.18 -4.31
C ALA A 189 5.49 17.00 -4.51
N ALA A 190 4.68 17.57 -3.63
CA ALA A 190 3.23 17.53 -3.71
C ALA A 190 2.73 18.43 -4.87
N GLU A 191 2.94 17.99 -6.11
CA GLU A 191 2.45 18.67 -7.32
C GLU A 191 1.18 18.00 -7.88
N TYR A 192 0.24 17.62 -7.04
CA TYR A 192 -1.06 17.14 -7.50
C TYR A 192 -2.21 17.92 -6.90
N GLY A 193 -2.33 19.18 -7.35
CA GLY A 193 -3.42 20.07 -7.02
C GLY A 193 -3.46 21.31 -7.91
N GLY A 194 -3.25 21.19 -9.21
CA GLY A 194 -3.20 22.34 -10.12
C GLY A 194 -3.70 22.00 -11.51
N ARG A 195 -4.95 22.34 -11.79
CA ARG A 195 -5.58 22.66 -13.09
C ARG A 195 -4.65 22.53 -14.30
N ALA A 196 -5.02 21.67 -15.24
CA ALA A 196 -4.55 21.74 -16.62
C ALA A 196 -4.56 23.21 -17.08
N ARG A 197 -3.40 23.84 -17.18
CA ARG A 197 -3.28 25.10 -17.90
C ARG A 197 -3.49 24.77 -19.38
N CYS A 198 -4.70 25.05 -19.84
CA CYS A 198 -4.95 25.16 -21.26
C CYS A 198 -4.00 26.25 -21.82
N SER A 199 -2.90 25.85 -22.44
CA SER A 199 -2.06 26.73 -23.23
C SER A 199 -2.85 27.10 -24.48
N ARG A 200 -3.57 28.23 -24.43
CA ARG A 200 -3.97 28.91 -25.65
C ARG A 200 -2.71 29.39 -26.34
N GLN A 201 -2.31 28.69 -27.38
CA GLN A 201 -1.52 29.31 -28.43
C GLN A 201 -2.39 30.34 -29.14
N PHE A 202 -2.02 31.57 -28.99
CA PHE A 202 -2.42 32.62 -29.92
C PHE A 202 -1.20 33.04 -30.70
N ARG A 203 -1.29 32.82 -32.05
CA ARG A 203 -0.66 33.43 -33.21
C ARG A 203 0.86 33.48 -33.24
#